data_8a6891ad7b20c9d8672837f79e8523e4
#
_entry.id   8a6891ad7b20c9d8672837f79e8523e4
#
_cell.length_a   1.000
_cell.length_b   1.000
_cell.length_c   1.000
_cell.angle_alpha   90.00
_cell.angle_beta   90.00
_cell.angle_gamma   90.00
#
_symmetry.space_group_name_H-M   'P 1'
#
loop_
_entity.id
_entity.type
_entity.pdbx_description
1 polymer ?
#
loop_
_entity_poly.entity_id
_entity_poly.type
_entity_poly.pdbx_seq_one_letter_code
_entity_poly.pdbx_strand_id
1 'polypeptide(L)'
;MTVAGFGALLSERSSRMTFPALRNFRTGRLRGWRRVFAHRGGAPFRHIERVETKEMASLSCEPHAGSELVVALMDVPLEEPSWADFVVREHEYRFVAVAVDGLPRPAVLCAAWTDEDYRRVRCPDAEYHRRYGQYGIDRIWRDYLLPARLYLRHW
;
A
#
# COMPACT_ATOMS: atom_id res chain seq x y z
N MET A 1 6.33 -0.54 -17.44
CA MET A 1 6.60 0.30 -16.24
C MET A 1 7.01 -0.62 -15.09
N THR A 2 7.98 -0.23 -14.26
CA THR A 2 8.39 -1.07 -13.11
C THR A 2 7.59 -0.69 -11.87
N VAL A 3 7.03 -1.68 -11.19
CA VAL A 3 6.37 -1.53 -9.88
C VAL A 3 7.31 -2.06 -8.80
N ALA A 4 7.42 -1.29 -7.70
CA ALA A 4 8.14 -1.68 -6.49
C ALA A 4 7.09 -2.12 -5.44
N GLY A 5 6.98 -3.42 -5.22
CA GLY A 5 6.04 -4.00 -4.27
C GLY A 5 6.68 -4.23 -2.90
N PHE A 6 5.94 -3.90 -1.86
CA PHE A 6 6.22 -4.34 -0.50
C PHE A 6 4.97 -5.09 0.01
N GLY A 7 5.08 -5.76 1.12
CA GLY A 7 3.89 -6.44 1.60
C GLY A 7 3.47 -7.63 0.70
N ALA A 8 2.19 -7.83 0.44
CA ALA A 8 1.68 -8.94 -0.36
C ALA A 8 2.34 -9.05 -1.76
N LEU A 9 2.77 -7.94 -2.32
CA LEU A 9 3.47 -7.88 -3.61
C LEU A 9 4.93 -8.38 -3.54
N LEU A 10 5.46 -8.75 -2.37
CA LEU A 10 6.74 -9.47 -2.26
C LEU A 10 6.63 -10.92 -2.77
N SER A 11 5.43 -11.46 -2.84
CA SER A 11 5.18 -12.77 -3.42
C SER A 11 4.88 -12.65 -4.92
N GLU A 12 5.65 -13.34 -5.78
CA GLU A 12 5.38 -13.37 -7.22
C GLU A 12 3.98 -13.91 -7.51
N ARG A 13 3.56 -14.96 -6.79
CA ARG A 13 2.21 -15.51 -6.92
C ARG A 13 1.13 -14.46 -6.65
N SER A 14 1.27 -13.69 -5.56
CA SER A 14 0.34 -12.61 -5.23
C SER A 14 0.38 -11.49 -6.26
N SER A 15 1.58 -11.14 -6.73
CA SER A 15 1.75 -10.11 -7.75
C SER A 15 1.12 -10.49 -9.09
N ARG A 16 1.19 -11.76 -9.48
CA ARG A 16 0.53 -12.29 -10.69
C ARG A 16 -0.99 -12.32 -10.61
N MET A 17 -1.57 -12.36 -9.41
CA MET A 17 -3.02 -12.17 -9.23
C MET A 17 -3.45 -10.73 -9.57
N THR A 18 -2.55 -9.77 -9.40
CA THR A 18 -2.80 -8.36 -9.71
C THR A 18 -2.39 -8.03 -11.16
N PHE A 19 -1.22 -8.52 -11.57
CA PHE A 19 -0.64 -8.29 -12.90
C PHE A 19 -0.27 -9.61 -13.55
N PRO A 20 -1.20 -10.31 -14.21
CA PRO A 20 -0.94 -11.61 -14.84
C PRO A 20 0.23 -11.59 -15.83
N ALA A 21 0.38 -10.50 -16.58
CA ALA A 21 1.42 -10.33 -17.60
C ALA A 21 2.74 -9.74 -17.07
N LEU A 22 2.94 -9.66 -15.75
CA LEU A 22 4.20 -9.17 -15.19
C LEU A 22 5.40 -9.99 -15.66
N ARG A 23 6.53 -9.30 -15.82
CA ARG A 23 7.83 -9.88 -16.22
C ARG A 23 8.92 -9.48 -15.24
N ASN A 24 10.06 -10.16 -15.33
CA ASN A 24 11.28 -9.82 -14.62
C ASN A 24 11.06 -9.63 -13.11
N PHE A 25 10.29 -10.52 -12.48
CA PHE A 25 10.11 -10.50 -11.04
C PHE A 25 11.46 -10.75 -10.34
N ARG A 26 11.87 -9.79 -9.50
CA ARG A 26 13.17 -9.80 -8.81
C ARG A 26 13.10 -8.99 -7.53
N THR A 27 14.07 -9.09 -6.68
CA THR A 27 14.22 -8.23 -5.50
C THR A 27 15.03 -6.98 -5.82
N GLY A 28 14.72 -5.89 -5.12
CA GLY A 28 15.47 -4.64 -5.17
C GLY A 28 15.59 -4.01 -3.79
N ARG A 29 16.49 -3.04 -3.66
CA ARG A 29 16.74 -2.30 -2.42
C ARG A 29 16.32 -0.84 -2.60
N LEU A 30 15.43 -0.40 -1.74
CA LEU A 30 14.93 0.97 -1.73
C LEU A 30 15.44 1.70 -0.48
N ARG A 31 16.28 2.71 -0.67
CA ARG A 31 16.88 3.51 0.40
C ARG A 31 16.01 4.71 0.74
N GLY A 32 16.10 5.17 1.99
CA GLY A 32 15.35 6.32 2.48
C GLY A 32 13.86 6.03 2.73
N TRP A 33 13.51 4.74 2.90
CA TRP A 33 12.14 4.29 3.12
C TRP A 33 12.09 3.22 4.21
N ARG A 34 10.98 3.20 4.96
CA ARG A 34 10.70 2.14 5.95
C ARG A 34 9.29 1.59 5.81
N ARG A 35 9.08 0.37 6.28
CA ARG A 35 7.75 -0.21 6.51
C ARG A 35 7.20 0.23 7.84
N VAL A 36 5.89 0.49 7.87
CA VAL A 36 5.16 0.85 9.09
C VAL A 36 3.79 0.17 9.12
N PHE A 37 3.36 -0.21 10.31
CA PHE A 37 1.98 -0.65 10.55
C PHE A 37 1.16 0.53 11.05
N ALA A 38 0.82 1.43 10.17
CA ALA A 38 0.13 2.69 10.49
C ALA A 38 -1.13 2.92 9.66
N HIS A 39 -1.57 1.92 8.89
CA HIS A 39 -2.70 2.03 7.98
C HIS A 39 -3.86 1.15 8.45
N ARG A 40 -4.96 1.78 8.85
CA ARG A 40 -6.25 1.13 9.09
C ARG A 40 -6.95 0.96 7.76
N GLY A 41 -6.55 -0.04 6.98
CA GLY A 41 -7.06 -0.20 5.64
C GLY A 41 -7.96 -1.40 5.46
N GLY A 42 -8.67 -1.34 4.35
CA GLY A 42 -9.23 -2.48 3.68
C GLY A 42 -10.59 -2.98 4.14
N ALA A 43 -11.28 -3.57 3.18
CA ALA A 43 -12.58 -4.20 3.34
C ALA A 43 -12.68 -5.24 4.46
N PRO A 44 -11.64 -6.04 4.79
CA PRO A 44 -11.73 -7.01 5.87
C PRO A 44 -11.93 -6.39 7.25
N PHE A 45 -11.49 -5.14 7.44
CA PHE A 45 -11.52 -4.47 8.74
C PHE A 45 -12.75 -3.57 8.93
N ARG A 46 -13.54 -3.34 7.89
CA ARG A 46 -14.77 -2.52 7.97
C ARG A 46 -15.86 -3.15 8.81
N HIS A 47 -15.84 -4.50 8.91
CA HIS A 47 -16.84 -5.25 9.66
C HIS A 47 -16.44 -5.52 11.12
N ILE A 48 -15.24 -5.14 11.53
CA ILE A 48 -14.82 -5.17 12.93
C ILE A 48 -15.30 -3.86 13.57
N GLU A 49 -16.60 -3.69 13.59
CA GLU A 49 -17.22 -2.56 14.26
C GLU A 49 -16.93 -2.62 15.75
N ARG A 50 -16.48 -1.49 16.30
CA ARG A 50 -16.43 -1.19 17.75
C ARG A 50 -15.50 -2.04 18.61
N VAL A 51 -14.51 -2.70 18.05
CA VAL A 51 -13.48 -3.29 18.89
C VAL A 51 -12.44 -2.22 19.21
N GLU A 52 -12.31 -1.89 20.49
CA GLU A 52 -11.25 -1.01 21.03
C GLU A 52 -9.85 -1.65 20.94
N THR A 53 -9.56 -2.31 19.82
CA THR A 53 -8.27 -2.92 19.60
C THR A 53 -7.40 -2.02 18.70
N LYS A 54 -6.12 -1.96 19.04
CA LYS A 54 -5.11 -1.37 18.16
C LYS A 54 -4.62 -2.34 17.07
N GLU A 55 -4.94 -3.64 17.17
CA GLU A 55 -4.49 -4.71 16.27
C GLU A 55 -5.27 -4.71 14.94
N MET A 56 -5.18 -3.64 14.19
CA MET A 56 -5.94 -3.45 12.94
C MET A 56 -5.14 -2.81 11.80
N ALA A 57 -3.83 -2.67 11.96
CA ALA A 57 -3.01 -2.08 10.91
C ALA A 57 -2.64 -3.09 9.85
N SER A 58 -2.77 -2.68 8.61
CA SER A 58 -2.06 -3.24 7.47
C SER A 58 -0.72 -2.54 7.27
N LEU A 59 0.13 -3.13 6.43
CA LEU A 59 1.45 -2.61 6.14
C LEU A 59 1.36 -1.44 5.16
N SER A 60 2.12 -0.40 5.43
CA SER A 60 2.41 0.69 4.51
C SER A 60 3.90 1.01 4.48
N CYS A 61 4.32 1.95 3.67
CA CYS A 61 5.68 2.46 3.69
C CYS A 61 5.69 3.97 3.58
N GLU A 62 6.72 4.57 4.15
CA GLU A 62 6.91 6.01 4.20
C GLU A 62 8.38 6.40 4.04
N PRO A 63 8.69 7.64 3.61
CA PRO A 63 10.06 8.15 3.62
C PRO A 63 10.63 8.13 5.03
N HIS A 64 11.87 7.65 5.16
CA HIS A 64 12.59 7.67 6.43
C HIS A 64 14.11 7.67 6.17
N ALA A 65 14.75 8.80 6.44
CA ALA A 65 16.20 8.95 6.23
C ALA A 65 16.99 7.89 7.00
N GLY A 66 18.01 7.31 6.36
CA GLY A 66 18.86 6.30 6.95
C GLY A 66 18.28 4.87 6.98
N SER A 67 17.03 4.69 6.60
CA SER A 67 16.42 3.36 6.47
C SER A 67 16.51 2.83 5.05
N GLU A 68 16.37 1.52 4.93
CA GLU A 68 16.20 0.83 3.66
C GLU A 68 15.20 -0.31 3.80
N LEU A 69 14.58 -0.67 2.69
CA LEU A 69 13.72 -1.85 2.64
C LEU A 69 13.95 -2.64 1.36
N VAL A 70 13.76 -3.95 1.46
CA VAL A 70 13.72 -4.83 0.29
C VAL A 70 12.33 -4.74 -0.32
N VAL A 71 12.28 -4.57 -1.65
CA VAL A 71 11.06 -4.56 -2.45
C VAL A 71 11.11 -5.64 -3.51
N ALA A 72 9.96 -6.12 -3.95
CA ALA A 72 9.86 -6.86 -5.19
C ALA A 72 9.74 -5.86 -6.34
N LEU A 73 10.51 -6.08 -7.39
CA LEU A 73 10.46 -5.34 -8.63
C LEU A 73 9.80 -6.20 -9.69
N MET A 74 8.84 -5.65 -10.40
CA MET A 74 8.16 -6.33 -11.50
C MET A 74 7.92 -5.36 -12.64
N ASP A 75 8.21 -5.79 -13.85
CA ASP A 75 7.96 -5.01 -15.04
C ASP A 75 6.57 -5.34 -15.59
N VAL A 76 5.69 -4.34 -15.61
CA VAL A 76 4.29 -4.46 -16.03
C VAL A 76 4.12 -3.72 -17.36
N PRO A 77 3.60 -4.36 -18.41
CA PRO A 77 3.25 -3.68 -19.66
C PRO A 77 2.30 -2.50 -19.42
N LEU A 78 2.49 -1.39 -20.15
CA LEU A 78 1.60 -0.21 -19.99
C LEU A 78 0.18 -0.49 -20.47
N GLU A 79 0.05 -1.37 -21.43
CA GLU A 79 -1.21 -1.80 -22.03
C GLU A 79 -1.94 -2.84 -21.17
N GLU A 80 -1.36 -3.24 -20.03
CA GLU A 80 -1.98 -4.21 -19.11
C GLU A 80 -3.30 -3.65 -18.57
N PRO A 81 -4.44 -4.27 -18.85
CA PRO A 81 -5.75 -3.79 -18.39
C PRO A 81 -5.87 -3.71 -16.87
N SER A 82 -5.11 -4.57 -16.15
CA SER A 82 -5.11 -4.64 -14.69
C SER A 82 -4.56 -3.38 -14.00
N TRP A 83 -4.01 -2.40 -14.73
CA TRP A 83 -3.65 -1.11 -14.16
C TRP A 83 -4.83 -0.38 -13.53
N ALA A 84 -5.99 -0.41 -14.17
CA ALA A 84 -7.20 0.19 -13.63
C ALA A 84 -7.62 -0.50 -12.32
N ASP A 85 -7.60 -1.83 -12.30
CA ASP A 85 -7.93 -2.63 -11.12
C ASP A 85 -6.91 -2.39 -9.99
N PHE A 86 -5.63 -2.26 -10.32
CA PHE A 86 -4.58 -1.93 -9.36
C PHE A 86 -4.80 -0.56 -8.72
N VAL A 87 -5.14 0.46 -9.50
CA VAL A 87 -5.46 1.80 -8.98
C VAL A 87 -6.69 1.78 -8.06
N VAL A 88 -7.70 0.98 -8.39
CA VAL A 88 -8.89 0.80 -7.55
C VAL A 88 -8.54 0.04 -6.27
N ARG A 89 -7.77 -1.04 -6.37
CA ARG A 89 -7.31 -1.85 -5.24
C ARG A 89 -6.48 -1.04 -4.26
N GLU A 90 -5.51 -0.28 -4.77
CA GLU A 90 -4.57 0.51 -3.96
C GLU A 90 -5.10 1.95 -3.72
N HIS A 91 -6.42 2.12 -3.72
CA HIS A 91 -7.07 3.43 -3.57
C HIS A 91 -6.61 4.20 -2.32
N GLU A 92 -6.30 3.50 -1.26
CA GLU A 92 -5.88 4.07 0.02
C GLU A 92 -4.40 4.51 0.04
N TYR A 93 -3.64 4.23 -1.03
CA TYR A 93 -2.24 4.63 -1.15
C TYR A 93 -2.03 5.72 -2.20
N ARG A 94 -0.94 6.46 -2.06
CA ARG A 94 -0.44 7.34 -3.12
C ARG A 94 0.59 6.61 -3.96
N PHE A 95 0.56 6.85 -5.25
CA PHE A 95 1.56 6.33 -6.17
C PHE A 95 2.71 7.32 -6.27
N VAL A 96 3.92 6.89 -5.97
CA VAL A 96 5.13 7.72 -6.02
C VAL A 96 6.20 7.07 -6.88
N ALA A 97 6.94 7.89 -7.60
CA ALA A 97 8.12 7.45 -8.33
C ALA A 97 9.31 7.40 -7.37
N VAL A 98 9.97 6.25 -7.28
CA VAL A 98 11.10 6.03 -6.36
C VAL A 98 12.32 5.50 -7.12
N ALA A 99 13.49 6.01 -6.76
CA ALA A 99 14.76 5.47 -7.24
C ALA A 99 15.09 4.19 -6.47
N VAL A 100 15.34 3.11 -7.18
CA VAL A 100 15.73 1.82 -6.59
C VAL A 100 17.14 1.47 -7.06
N ASP A 101 17.97 0.96 -6.16
CA ASP A 101 19.36 0.62 -6.47
C ASP A 101 19.43 -0.31 -7.70
N GLY A 102 20.26 0.07 -8.68
CA GLY A 102 20.46 -0.70 -9.90
C GLY A 102 19.39 -0.56 -10.99
N LEU A 103 18.33 0.23 -10.77
CA LEU A 103 17.38 0.55 -11.82
C LEU A 103 17.74 1.84 -12.57
N PRO A 104 17.70 1.84 -13.92
CA PRO A 104 17.99 3.03 -14.72
C PRO A 104 16.84 4.05 -14.72
N ARG A 105 15.65 3.65 -14.30
CA ARG A 105 14.44 4.48 -14.25
C ARG A 105 13.71 4.27 -12.93
N PRO A 106 13.00 5.28 -12.42
CA PRO A 106 12.20 5.14 -11.22
C PRO A 106 11.14 4.03 -11.35
N ALA A 107 10.86 3.37 -10.22
CA ALA A 107 9.74 2.44 -10.08
C ALA A 107 8.56 3.13 -9.40
N VAL A 108 7.35 2.61 -9.62
CA VAL A 108 6.13 3.05 -8.93
C VAL A 108 5.98 2.30 -7.62
N LEU A 109 5.84 3.05 -6.53
CA LEU A 109 5.63 2.54 -5.18
C LEU A 109 4.30 3.05 -4.64
N CYS A 110 3.53 2.18 -3.97
CA CYS A 110 2.37 2.56 -3.16
C CYS A 110 2.85 3.05 -1.79
N ALA A 111 2.68 4.32 -1.45
CA ALA A 111 3.17 4.92 -0.22
C ALA A 111 2.04 5.43 0.66
N ALA A 112 2.33 5.62 1.94
CA ALA A 112 1.40 6.22 2.89
C ALA A 112 1.01 7.65 2.50
N TRP A 113 -0.23 8.02 2.79
CA TRP A 113 -0.71 9.40 2.83
C TRP A 113 -0.62 9.96 4.26
N THR A 114 -0.87 11.26 4.41
CA THR A 114 -1.52 11.80 5.61
C THR A 114 -3.04 11.73 5.41
N ASP A 115 -3.84 11.67 6.47
CA ASP A 115 -5.31 11.70 6.33
C ASP A 115 -5.80 12.97 5.64
N GLU A 116 -5.15 14.10 5.92
CA GLU A 116 -5.49 15.40 5.32
C GLU A 116 -5.27 15.36 3.79
N ASP A 117 -4.10 14.93 3.34
CA ASP A 117 -3.79 14.87 1.91
C ASP A 117 -4.63 13.81 1.19
N TYR A 118 -4.87 12.66 1.83
CA TYR A 118 -5.74 11.63 1.27
C TYR A 118 -7.15 12.16 1.01
N ARG A 119 -7.74 12.87 1.99
CA ARG A 119 -9.08 13.47 1.84
C ARG A 119 -9.10 14.58 0.81
N ARG A 120 -8.06 15.41 0.77
CA ARG A 120 -7.96 16.53 -0.17
C ARG A 120 -7.79 16.07 -1.62
N VAL A 121 -7.00 15.02 -1.85
CA VAL A 121 -6.56 14.64 -3.21
C VAL A 121 -7.32 13.43 -3.76
N ARG A 122 -7.60 12.44 -2.90
CA ARG A 122 -8.05 11.13 -3.34
C ARG A 122 -9.46 10.77 -2.89
N CYS A 123 -9.87 11.20 -1.72
CA CYS A 123 -11.09 10.76 -1.06
C CYS A 123 -11.82 11.92 -0.39
N PRO A 124 -12.54 12.78 -1.15
CA PRO A 124 -13.28 13.91 -0.59
C PRO A 124 -14.24 13.49 0.53
N ASP A 125 -14.62 14.43 1.38
CA ASP A 125 -15.32 14.17 2.63
C ASP A 125 -16.58 13.30 2.50
N ALA A 126 -17.38 13.47 1.47
CA ALA A 126 -18.57 12.65 1.23
C ALA A 126 -18.18 11.17 0.96
N GLU A 127 -17.15 10.95 0.15
CA GLU A 127 -16.62 9.63 -0.15
C GLU A 127 -15.91 9.02 1.08
N TYR A 128 -15.18 9.85 1.83
CA TYR A 128 -14.55 9.43 3.09
C TYR A 128 -15.60 8.98 4.10
N HIS A 129 -16.69 9.75 4.27
CA HIS A 129 -17.79 9.36 5.15
C HIS A 129 -18.42 8.04 4.71
N ARG A 130 -18.68 7.86 3.42
CA ARG A 130 -19.23 6.62 2.87
C ARG A 130 -18.33 5.41 3.09
N ARG A 131 -17.01 5.58 3.00
CA ARG A 131 -16.03 4.48 3.15
C ARG A 131 -15.70 4.17 4.60
N TYR A 132 -15.61 5.19 5.44
CA TYR A 132 -15.03 5.09 6.78
C TYR A 132 -15.86 5.77 7.85
N GLY A 133 -16.32 7.01 7.65
CA GLY A 133 -16.97 7.82 8.66
C GLY A 133 -18.26 7.21 9.19
N GLN A 134 -19.08 6.59 8.33
CA GLN A 134 -20.28 5.88 8.76
C GLN A 134 -20.00 4.73 9.75
N TYR A 135 -18.76 4.22 9.81
CA TYR A 135 -18.31 3.18 10.74
C TYR A 135 -17.55 3.76 11.94
N GLY A 136 -17.62 5.09 12.16
CA GLY A 136 -16.88 5.75 13.24
C GLY A 136 -15.37 5.84 13.04
N ILE A 137 -14.90 5.64 11.79
CA ILE A 137 -13.48 5.72 11.46
C ILE A 137 -13.19 7.15 10.99
N ASP A 138 -12.58 7.94 11.87
CA ASP A 138 -12.21 9.34 11.63
C ASP A 138 -10.87 9.50 10.89
N ARG A 139 -9.97 8.53 11.06
CA ARG A 139 -8.64 8.48 10.44
C ARG A 139 -8.27 7.07 10.04
N ILE A 140 -7.63 6.94 8.88
CA ILE A 140 -7.10 5.65 8.40
C ILE A 140 -5.57 5.58 8.48
N TRP A 141 -4.88 6.70 8.60
CA TRP A 141 -3.43 6.78 8.74
C TRP A 141 -3.06 7.16 10.17
N ARG A 142 -2.50 6.20 10.95
CA ARG A 142 -2.16 6.38 12.37
C ARG A 142 -0.90 5.59 12.74
N ASP A 143 -0.02 6.21 13.48
CA ASP A 143 1.28 5.67 13.91
C ASP A 143 1.25 4.79 15.17
N TYR A 144 0.12 4.74 15.89
CA TYR A 144 -0.03 3.96 17.13
C TYR A 144 -0.78 2.63 16.98
N LEU A 145 -1.07 2.21 15.74
CA LEU A 145 -1.74 0.95 15.47
C LEU A 145 -0.76 -0.22 15.58
N LEU A 146 -1.29 -1.38 15.95
CA LEU A 146 -0.57 -2.64 15.94
C LEU A 146 -0.95 -3.46 14.70
N PRO A 147 -0.05 -4.35 14.24
CA PRO A 147 -0.36 -5.22 13.12
C PRO A 147 -1.64 -6.02 13.34
N ALA A 148 -2.51 -6.06 12.35
CA ALA A 148 -3.69 -6.93 12.40
C ALA A 148 -3.26 -8.39 12.31
N ARG A 149 -3.75 -9.24 13.25
CA ARG A 149 -3.43 -10.68 13.26
C ARG A 149 -3.82 -11.37 11.97
N LEU A 150 -4.96 -10.98 11.39
CA LEU A 150 -5.41 -11.52 10.12
C LEU A 150 -4.42 -11.17 9.00
N TYR A 151 -3.89 -9.95 8.99
CA TYR A 151 -2.88 -9.53 8.03
C TYR A 151 -1.61 -10.37 8.15
N LEU A 152 -1.13 -10.62 9.37
CA LEU A 152 0.07 -11.41 9.61
C LEU A 152 -0.07 -12.89 9.24
N ARG A 153 -1.30 -13.44 9.27
CA ARG A 153 -1.55 -14.84 8.87
C ARG A 153 -1.45 -15.09 7.36
N HIS A 154 -1.49 -14.05 6.55
CA HIS A 154 -1.41 -14.12 5.09
C HIS A 154 0.00 -13.88 4.54
N TRP A 155 0.95 -13.76 5.44
CA TRP A 155 2.41 -13.65 5.17
C TRP A 155 3.09 -14.95 5.58
#